data_87cd899a51ef21e9cbbf5ef4358461ac
#
_entry.id   87cd899a51ef21e9cbbf5ef4358461ac
#
_cell.length_a   1.000
_cell.length_b   1.000
_cell.length_c   1.000
_cell.angle_alpha   90.00
_cell.angle_beta   90.00
_cell.angle_gamma   90.00
#
_symmetry.space_group_name_H-M   'P 1'
#
loop_
_entity.id
_entity.type
_entity.pdbx_description
1 polymer ?
#
loop_
_entity_poly.entity_id
_entity_poly.type
_entity_poly.pdbx_seq_one_letter_code
_entity_poly.pdbx_strand_id
1 'polypeptide(L)'
;CVDYTASFEGPGIYFSTEAQTTHERGIPLYTMSNTAGLSWDIGVIPYQPIPFQWARRYRALLKAHEEWGLVGLMESHHYGWWPSFVNELAKWAYWEPAVTTEEMADQIAVRDFGPEGGPLAVRAWQLWSDAWRDYVPANEDQYGPFRVGPSYPLLFQTEHDPFPSASYAHFGNRILTTHYRPHKPEDVPVEISLLERLASRWQEGLGHLEQAVALTPETKREEALRMLGLGQFILHCLRTTIHTKQWWLLKQRLFEEKETQQARAILDELVALGEAEVANAQATIPLVEADSRLGWEPSMEYMTDRVHLEWKIDQMRHVLDEEIPEYRRQLG
;
A
#
# COMPACT_ATOMS: atom_id res chain seq x y z
N CYS A 1 6.04 -11.71 -8.36
CA CYS A 1 6.43 -10.29 -8.43
C CYS A 1 7.10 -9.76 -7.15
N VAL A 2 7.64 -10.66 -6.30
CA VAL A 2 8.24 -10.26 -5.01
C VAL A 2 9.36 -9.24 -5.19
N ASP A 3 10.17 -9.38 -6.23
CA ASP A 3 11.34 -8.51 -6.50
C ASP A 3 10.96 -7.04 -6.78
N TYR A 4 9.69 -6.77 -7.10
CA TYR A 4 9.18 -5.42 -7.33
C TYR A 4 8.65 -4.73 -6.07
N THR A 5 8.57 -5.43 -4.96
CA THR A 5 8.00 -4.90 -3.72
C THR A 5 9.04 -4.18 -2.86
N ALA A 6 8.60 -3.26 -2.02
CA ALA A 6 9.49 -2.55 -1.10
C ALA A 6 10.06 -3.46 0.00
N SER A 7 9.39 -4.56 0.32
CA SER A 7 9.87 -5.55 1.28
C SER A 7 11.07 -6.36 0.77
N PHE A 8 11.28 -6.42 -0.54
CA PHE A 8 12.42 -7.12 -1.13
C PHE A 8 13.68 -6.25 -1.09
N GLU A 9 14.71 -6.73 -0.42
CA GLU A 9 15.97 -6.00 -0.28
C GLU A 9 16.88 -6.21 -1.49
N GLY A 10 16.92 -7.42 -2.05
CA GLY A 10 17.76 -7.82 -3.17
C GLY A 10 19.20 -8.16 -2.78
N PRO A 11 20.04 -8.50 -3.76
CA PRO A 11 19.66 -8.88 -5.11
C PRO A 11 18.98 -10.25 -5.16
N GLY A 12 18.06 -10.45 -6.11
CA GLY A 12 17.42 -11.73 -6.35
C GLY A 12 18.37 -12.75 -6.99
N ILE A 13 18.05 -14.05 -6.87
CA ILE A 13 18.95 -15.12 -7.37
C ILE A 13 19.15 -15.05 -8.89
N TYR A 14 18.12 -14.72 -9.66
CA TYR A 14 18.26 -14.57 -11.13
C TYR A 14 19.19 -13.42 -11.47
N PHE A 15 18.97 -12.26 -10.86
CA PHE A 15 19.83 -11.10 -11.04
C PHE A 15 21.29 -11.43 -10.69
N SER A 16 21.54 -12.03 -9.53
CA SER A 16 22.90 -12.36 -9.08
C SER A 16 23.62 -13.30 -10.07
N THR A 17 22.89 -14.29 -10.61
CA THR A 17 23.45 -15.24 -11.58
C THR A 17 23.80 -14.56 -12.91
N GLU A 18 22.92 -13.69 -13.39
CA GLU A 18 23.15 -12.92 -14.63
C GLU A 18 24.25 -11.88 -14.43
N ALA A 19 24.26 -11.20 -13.29
CA ALA A 19 25.28 -10.21 -12.94
C ALA A 19 26.68 -10.83 -12.87
N GLN A 20 26.82 -11.98 -12.23
CA GLN A 20 28.07 -12.73 -12.21
C GLN A 20 28.54 -13.05 -13.64
N THR A 21 27.65 -13.56 -14.47
CA THR A 21 27.97 -13.96 -15.85
C THR A 21 28.39 -12.75 -16.71
N THR A 22 27.69 -11.61 -16.59
CA THR A 22 28.04 -10.39 -17.33
C THR A 22 29.36 -9.81 -16.88
N HIS A 23 29.60 -9.81 -15.56
CA HIS A 23 30.86 -9.35 -14.97
C HIS A 23 32.07 -10.17 -15.49
N GLU A 24 31.99 -11.50 -15.48
CA GLU A 24 33.02 -12.39 -15.99
C GLU A 24 33.34 -12.21 -17.50
N ARG A 25 32.33 -11.73 -18.24
CA ARG A 25 32.45 -11.45 -19.68
C ARG A 25 32.82 -10.01 -20.02
N GLY A 26 32.95 -9.14 -19.02
CA GLY A 26 33.23 -7.71 -19.19
C GLY A 26 32.11 -6.95 -19.88
N ILE A 27 30.85 -7.40 -19.72
CA ILE A 27 29.66 -6.74 -20.28
C ILE A 27 29.13 -5.72 -19.25
N PRO A 28 28.92 -4.45 -19.63
CA PRO A 28 28.31 -3.46 -18.74
C PRO A 28 26.92 -3.91 -18.28
N LEU A 29 26.67 -3.82 -16.97
CA LEU A 29 25.41 -4.21 -16.35
C LEU A 29 24.62 -2.98 -15.90
N TYR A 30 23.33 -2.91 -16.23
CA TYR A 30 22.37 -2.02 -15.59
C TYR A 30 21.14 -2.83 -15.14
N THR A 31 20.38 -2.30 -14.19
CA THR A 31 19.19 -2.98 -13.69
C THR A 31 18.04 -2.02 -13.44
N MET A 32 16.83 -2.57 -13.44
CA MET A 32 15.66 -1.89 -12.96
C MET A 32 15.57 -2.03 -11.43
N SER A 33 15.42 -0.93 -10.71
CA SER A 33 15.54 -0.91 -9.26
C SER A 33 14.24 -0.57 -8.52
N ASN A 34 13.39 0.29 -9.09
CA ASN A 34 12.17 0.81 -8.45
C ASN A 34 12.41 1.33 -7.02
N THR A 35 13.52 2.05 -6.81
CA THR A 35 13.93 2.55 -5.49
C THR A 35 13.48 3.98 -5.20
N ALA A 36 12.78 4.60 -6.13
CA ALA A 36 12.32 5.98 -6.00
C ALA A 36 11.00 6.13 -5.24
N GLY A 37 10.60 5.10 -4.52
CA GLY A 37 9.43 5.12 -3.66
C GLY A 37 8.16 4.55 -4.28
N LEU A 38 8.07 4.49 -5.60
CA LEU A 38 6.95 3.83 -6.29
C LEU A 38 7.19 2.32 -6.28
N SER A 39 6.30 1.57 -5.69
CA SER A 39 6.37 0.12 -5.65
C SER A 39 5.05 -0.51 -6.12
N TRP A 40 5.09 -1.81 -6.35
CA TRP A 40 3.91 -2.59 -6.68
C TRP A 40 3.07 -2.99 -5.46
N ASP A 41 3.50 -2.62 -4.26
CA ASP A 41 2.80 -3.00 -3.03
C ASP A 41 1.45 -2.32 -2.91
N ILE A 42 1.43 -0.98 -3.07
CA ILE A 42 0.21 -0.17 -3.06
C ILE A 42 0.24 0.71 -4.31
N GLY A 43 -0.62 0.42 -5.28
CA GLY A 43 -0.59 1.08 -6.59
C GLY A 43 -1.07 2.53 -6.59
N VAL A 44 -1.85 2.94 -5.61
CA VAL A 44 -2.57 4.22 -5.55
C VAL A 44 -1.90 5.28 -4.68
N ILE A 45 -0.61 5.14 -4.41
CA ILE A 45 0.17 6.11 -3.63
C ILE A 45 1.35 6.65 -4.44
N PRO A 46 1.76 7.92 -4.22
CA PRO A 46 2.87 8.51 -4.97
C PRO A 46 4.24 7.93 -4.57
N TYR A 47 4.41 7.49 -3.34
CA TYR A 47 5.61 6.84 -2.82
C TYR A 47 5.34 6.21 -1.44
N GLN A 48 6.22 5.30 -1.02
CA GLN A 48 6.17 4.71 0.32
C GLN A 48 7.16 5.42 1.24
N PRO A 49 6.69 6.09 2.32
CA PRO A 49 7.54 6.85 3.23
C PRO A 49 8.25 5.95 4.27
N ILE A 50 9.03 4.98 3.80
CA ILE A 50 9.74 3.96 4.58
C ILE A 50 11.27 4.00 4.32
N PRO A 51 11.94 5.13 4.64
CA PRO A 51 13.31 5.39 4.22
C PRO A 51 14.32 4.34 4.68
N PHE A 52 14.12 3.76 5.87
CA PHE A 52 15.06 2.77 6.41
C PHE A 52 14.88 1.37 5.78
N GLN A 53 13.70 1.08 5.21
CA GLN A 53 13.52 -0.09 4.37
C GLN A 53 14.16 0.12 2.99
N TRP A 54 14.00 1.30 2.39
CA TRP A 54 14.68 1.67 1.15
C TRP A 54 16.19 1.66 1.29
N ALA A 55 16.73 2.11 2.43
CA ALA A 55 18.17 2.08 2.72
C ALA A 55 18.80 0.68 2.56
N ARG A 56 18.06 -0.38 2.88
CA ARG A 56 18.52 -1.76 2.70
C ARG A 56 18.69 -2.10 1.23
N ARG A 57 17.72 -1.70 0.40
CA ARG A 57 17.81 -1.89 -1.06
C ARG A 57 18.94 -1.06 -1.66
N TYR A 58 19.14 0.18 -1.21
CA TYR A 58 20.29 0.99 -1.67
C TYR A 58 21.61 0.31 -1.36
N ARG A 59 21.79 -0.24 -0.17
CA ARG A 59 22.98 -1.02 0.18
C ARG A 59 23.16 -2.26 -0.70
N ALA A 60 22.08 -2.97 -1.02
CA ALA A 60 22.14 -4.12 -1.92
C ALA A 60 22.55 -3.73 -3.35
N LEU A 61 22.14 -2.58 -3.84
CA LEU A 61 22.54 -2.04 -5.15
C LEU A 61 23.99 -1.56 -5.16
N LEU A 62 24.46 -0.90 -4.09
CA LEU A 62 25.88 -0.54 -3.93
C LEU A 62 26.75 -1.78 -3.91
N LYS A 63 26.34 -2.82 -3.17
CA LYS A 63 27.05 -4.10 -3.19
C LYS A 63 27.09 -4.72 -4.59
N ALA A 64 26.01 -4.64 -5.36
CA ALA A 64 25.98 -5.11 -6.75
C ALA A 64 26.93 -4.30 -7.65
N HIS A 65 27.09 -3.00 -7.41
CA HIS A 65 28.09 -2.19 -8.06
C HIS A 65 29.52 -2.65 -7.75
N GLU A 66 29.82 -2.87 -6.48
CA GLU A 66 31.15 -3.30 -6.02
C GLU A 66 31.53 -4.71 -6.49
N GLU A 67 30.59 -5.66 -6.40
CA GLU A 67 30.85 -7.08 -6.69
C GLU A 67 30.78 -7.41 -8.19
N TRP A 68 29.85 -6.80 -8.94
CA TRP A 68 29.57 -7.16 -10.33
C TRP A 68 29.68 -6.01 -11.31
N GLY A 69 30.09 -4.83 -10.87
CA GLY A 69 30.24 -3.67 -11.75
C GLY A 69 28.92 -3.13 -12.29
N LEU A 70 27.86 -3.12 -11.49
CA LEU A 70 26.61 -2.46 -11.86
C LEU A 70 26.86 -0.97 -12.12
N VAL A 71 26.59 -0.50 -13.36
CA VAL A 71 26.95 0.86 -13.80
C VAL A 71 25.75 1.79 -13.97
N GLY A 72 24.54 1.28 -13.86
CA GLY A 72 23.35 2.09 -14.08
C GLY A 72 22.08 1.50 -13.48
N LEU A 73 21.15 2.39 -13.13
CA LEU A 73 19.84 2.07 -12.58
C LEU A 73 18.74 2.69 -13.44
N MET A 74 17.70 1.92 -13.72
CA MET A 74 16.42 2.42 -14.19
C MET A 74 15.48 2.44 -12.99
N GLU A 75 15.27 3.62 -12.41
CA GLU A 75 14.61 3.77 -11.12
C GLU A 75 13.11 3.49 -11.14
N SER A 76 12.46 3.71 -12.28
CA SER A 76 11.06 3.38 -12.46
C SER A 76 10.81 2.99 -13.91
N HIS A 77 10.15 1.86 -14.13
CA HIS A 77 9.86 1.37 -15.48
C HIS A 77 8.47 1.77 -16.00
N HIS A 78 7.64 2.43 -15.19
CA HIS A 78 6.29 2.79 -15.61
C HIS A 78 6.17 4.26 -16.01
N TYR A 79 6.14 5.20 -15.07
CA TYR A 79 5.68 6.56 -15.34
C TYR A 79 6.58 7.64 -14.75
N GLY A 80 7.80 7.26 -14.40
CA GLY A 80 8.66 8.12 -13.61
C GLY A 80 8.26 8.07 -12.13
N TRP A 81 8.56 9.12 -11.44
CA TRP A 81 8.44 9.20 -9.99
C TRP A 81 7.91 10.57 -9.57
N TRP A 82 7.15 10.57 -8.51
CA TRP A 82 6.73 11.81 -7.88
C TRP A 82 7.91 12.41 -7.10
N PRO A 83 8.11 13.73 -7.13
CA PRO A 83 9.04 14.40 -6.23
C PRO A 83 8.72 14.04 -4.78
N SER A 84 9.71 13.52 -4.06
CA SER A 84 9.56 13.08 -2.67
C SER A 84 10.90 13.03 -1.97
N PHE A 85 10.87 13.03 -0.64
CA PHE A 85 12.09 12.84 0.16
C PHE A 85 12.74 11.47 -0.08
N VAL A 86 11.96 10.44 -0.45
CA VAL A 86 12.49 9.12 -0.79
C VAL A 86 13.31 9.17 -2.07
N ASN A 87 12.89 9.96 -3.09
CA ASN A 87 13.66 10.20 -4.30
C ASN A 87 14.97 10.95 -4.00
N GLU A 88 14.92 11.86 -3.07
CA GLU A 88 16.11 12.58 -2.62
C GLU A 88 17.08 11.62 -1.92
N LEU A 89 16.60 10.79 -1.00
CA LEU A 89 17.40 9.76 -0.34
C LEU A 89 18.04 8.78 -1.33
N ALA A 90 17.30 8.33 -2.35
CA ALA A 90 17.83 7.45 -3.39
C ALA A 90 19.03 8.06 -4.12
N LYS A 91 19.01 9.37 -4.40
CA LYS A 91 20.13 10.07 -5.02
C LYS A 91 21.33 10.18 -4.09
N TRP A 92 21.10 10.52 -2.82
CA TRP A 92 22.17 10.65 -1.83
C TRP A 92 22.84 9.32 -1.49
N ALA A 93 22.08 8.21 -1.57
CA ALA A 93 22.62 6.87 -1.31
C ALA A 93 23.79 6.47 -2.23
N TYR A 94 23.87 7.09 -3.42
CA TYR A 94 24.92 6.80 -4.41
C TYR A 94 25.91 7.96 -4.61
N TRP A 95 25.85 8.96 -3.73
CA TRP A 95 26.71 10.15 -3.83
C TRP A 95 28.05 9.95 -3.16
N GLU A 96 29.09 10.62 -3.70
CA GLU A 96 30.41 10.70 -3.10
C GLU A 96 30.75 12.15 -2.68
N PRO A 97 31.24 12.40 -1.45
CA PRO A 97 31.52 11.41 -0.39
C PRO A 97 30.23 10.82 0.20
N ALA A 98 30.31 9.54 0.62
CA ALA A 98 29.16 8.81 1.14
C ALA A 98 28.58 9.48 2.39
N VAL A 99 27.25 9.63 2.41
CA VAL A 99 26.45 10.04 3.57
C VAL A 99 25.51 8.89 3.88
N THR A 100 25.36 8.53 5.16
CA THR A 100 24.44 7.46 5.52
C THR A 100 22.99 7.86 5.27
N THR A 101 22.15 6.89 4.94
CA THR A 101 20.71 7.17 4.75
C THR A 101 20.08 7.70 6.04
N GLU A 102 20.55 7.23 7.19
CA GLU A 102 20.11 7.66 8.51
C GLU A 102 20.42 9.16 8.74
N GLU A 103 21.67 9.58 8.51
CA GLU A 103 22.08 10.99 8.62
C GLU A 103 21.29 11.88 7.66
N MET A 104 21.05 11.41 6.44
CA MET A 104 20.29 12.16 5.45
C MET A 104 18.80 12.24 5.83
N ALA A 105 18.22 11.18 6.34
CA ALA A 105 16.85 11.18 6.83
C ALA A 105 16.65 12.17 7.98
N ASP A 106 17.59 12.24 8.91
CA ASP A 106 17.59 13.21 10.01
C ASP A 106 17.65 14.67 9.47
N GLN A 107 18.53 14.94 8.51
CA GLN A 107 18.65 16.26 7.90
C GLN A 107 17.36 16.67 7.15
N ILE A 108 16.79 15.75 6.39
CA ILE A 108 15.53 15.97 5.66
C ILE A 108 14.39 16.21 6.65
N ALA A 109 14.30 15.42 7.72
CA ALA A 109 13.26 15.59 8.73
C ALA A 109 13.34 16.97 9.43
N VAL A 110 14.54 17.41 9.80
CA VAL A 110 14.74 18.76 10.38
C VAL A 110 14.44 19.85 9.35
N ARG A 111 14.83 19.64 8.09
CA ARG A 111 14.48 20.59 7.02
C ARG A 111 12.96 20.71 6.85
N ASP A 112 12.22 19.60 6.86
CA ASP A 112 10.80 19.57 6.48
C ASP A 112 9.86 19.80 7.67
N PHE A 113 10.23 19.34 8.87
CA PHE A 113 9.41 19.46 10.09
C PHE A 113 9.97 20.44 11.14
N GLY A 114 11.15 21.02 10.90
CA GLY A 114 11.84 21.84 11.88
C GLY A 114 12.61 21.02 12.93
N PRO A 115 13.41 21.70 13.77
CA PRO A 115 14.29 21.03 14.73
C PRO A 115 13.52 20.27 15.83
N GLU A 116 12.32 20.70 16.18
CA GLU A 116 11.49 20.04 17.20
C GLU A 116 10.65 18.90 16.61
N GLY A 117 10.07 19.07 15.41
CA GLY A 117 9.26 18.07 14.73
C GLY A 117 10.09 16.98 14.06
N GLY A 118 11.30 17.30 13.58
CA GLY A 118 12.16 16.37 12.83
C GLY A 118 12.39 15.02 13.52
N PRO A 119 12.81 14.97 14.80
CA PRO A 119 13.03 13.70 15.51
C PRO A 119 11.77 12.82 15.60
N LEU A 120 10.58 13.42 15.70
CA LEU A 120 9.30 12.71 15.72
C LEU A 120 8.95 12.16 14.34
N ALA A 121 9.23 12.90 13.28
CA ALA A 121 9.06 12.42 11.90
C ALA A 121 9.99 11.22 11.62
N VAL A 122 11.26 11.29 12.03
CA VAL A 122 12.21 10.16 11.92
C VAL A 122 11.68 8.95 12.70
N ARG A 123 11.15 9.15 13.89
CA ARG A 123 10.55 8.05 14.67
C ARG A 123 9.37 7.41 13.95
N ALA A 124 8.49 8.19 13.34
CA ALA A 124 7.41 7.68 12.50
C ALA A 124 7.94 6.84 11.34
N TRP A 125 8.93 7.34 10.61
CA TRP A 125 9.55 6.62 9.48
C TRP A 125 10.25 5.32 9.89
N GLN A 126 10.87 5.28 11.09
CA GLN A 126 11.43 4.04 11.65
C GLN A 126 10.35 3.01 11.90
N LEU A 127 9.26 3.40 12.59
CA LEU A 127 8.12 2.50 12.86
C LEU A 127 7.50 1.98 11.56
N TRP A 128 7.32 2.83 10.56
CA TRP A 128 6.77 2.44 9.27
C TRP A 128 7.70 1.51 8.49
N SER A 129 9.00 1.80 8.50
CA SER A 129 10.01 0.94 7.85
C SER A 129 10.09 -0.44 8.52
N ASP A 130 9.99 -0.50 9.85
CA ASP A 130 9.95 -1.76 10.59
C ASP A 130 8.63 -2.51 10.40
N ALA A 131 7.50 -1.78 10.34
CA ALA A 131 6.19 -2.37 10.08
C ALA A 131 6.13 -3.05 8.71
N TRP A 132 6.78 -2.47 7.70
CA TRP A 132 6.79 -3.03 6.34
C TRP A 132 7.45 -4.40 6.22
N ARG A 133 8.19 -4.84 7.23
CA ARG A 133 8.77 -6.19 7.31
C ARG A 133 7.70 -7.28 7.56
N ASP A 134 6.53 -6.89 8.05
CA ASP A 134 5.38 -7.79 8.19
C ASP A 134 4.56 -7.90 6.90
N TYR A 135 4.88 -7.10 5.86
CA TYR A 135 4.22 -7.17 4.57
C TYR A 135 4.65 -8.43 3.80
N VAL A 136 3.68 -9.26 3.45
CA VAL A 136 3.87 -10.43 2.57
C VAL A 136 3.19 -10.12 1.25
N PRO A 137 3.94 -9.95 0.16
CA PRO A 137 3.36 -9.64 -1.13
C PRO A 137 2.60 -10.85 -1.69
N ALA A 138 1.36 -10.62 -2.10
CA ALA A 138 0.52 -11.55 -2.81
C ALA A 138 0.00 -10.91 -4.10
N ASN A 139 -0.06 -11.67 -5.19
CA ASN A 139 -0.56 -11.14 -6.46
C ASN A 139 -2.01 -10.67 -6.35
N GLU A 140 -2.83 -11.41 -5.59
CA GLU A 140 -4.24 -11.10 -5.38
C GLU A 140 -4.44 -9.74 -4.70
N ASP A 141 -3.54 -9.37 -3.81
CA ASP A 141 -3.55 -8.08 -3.14
C ASP A 141 -3.00 -6.97 -4.03
N GLN A 142 -1.86 -7.23 -4.71
CA GLN A 142 -1.20 -6.28 -5.60
C GLN A 142 -2.03 -5.97 -6.85
N TYR A 143 -2.82 -6.91 -7.35
CA TYR A 143 -3.76 -6.70 -8.46
C TYR A 143 -5.21 -6.54 -8.00
N GLY A 144 -5.45 -6.46 -6.71
CA GLY A 144 -6.75 -6.32 -6.06
C GLY A 144 -6.80 -5.10 -5.14
N PRO A 145 -7.04 -5.30 -3.83
CA PRO A 145 -7.30 -4.20 -2.91
C PRO A 145 -6.13 -3.21 -2.77
N PHE A 146 -4.87 -3.63 -2.89
CA PHE A 146 -3.74 -2.72 -2.85
C PHE A 146 -3.56 -1.90 -4.13
N ARG A 147 -4.04 -2.40 -5.27
CA ARG A 147 -3.95 -1.64 -6.51
C ARG A 147 -5.04 -0.58 -6.62
N VAL A 148 -6.21 -0.88 -6.07
CA VAL A 148 -7.38 -0.02 -6.12
C VAL A 148 -7.45 0.91 -4.91
N GLY A 149 -7.00 0.44 -3.75
CA GLY A 149 -7.09 1.18 -2.50
C GLY A 149 -8.48 1.13 -1.87
N PRO A 150 -8.84 2.15 -1.06
CA PRO A 150 -10.08 2.18 -0.27
C PRO A 150 -11.39 2.12 -1.05
N SER A 151 -11.37 2.29 -2.37
CA SER A 151 -12.55 2.10 -3.22
C SER A 151 -12.75 0.65 -3.71
N TYR A 152 -11.88 -0.30 -3.31
CA TYR A 152 -12.04 -1.71 -3.67
C TYR A 152 -13.34 -2.29 -3.08
N PRO A 153 -14.24 -2.92 -3.90
CA PRO A 153 -15.55 -3.38 -3.46
C PRO A 153 -15.49 -4.65 -2.61
N LEU A 154 -16.42 -4.77 -1.66
CA LEU A 154 -16.69 -6.00 -0.94
C LEU A 154 -18.00 -6.61 -1.47
N LEU A 155 -17.91 -7.50 -2.43
CA LEU A 155 -19.07 -8.13 -3.07
C LEU A 155 -19.63 -9.27 -2.20
N PHE A 156 -20.95 -9.32 -2.06
CA PHE A 156 -21.64 -10.38 -1.30
C PHE A 156 -22.11 -11.52 -2.22
N GLN A 157 -23.23 -11.39 -2.89
CA GLN A 157 -23.76 -12.41 -3.80
C GLN A 157 -23.67 -12.00 -5.26
N THR A 158 -23.99 -10.77 -5.56
CA THR A 158 -24.08 -10.24 -6.92
C THR A 158 -22.78 -9.57 -7.34
N GLU A 159 -22.48 -9.65 -8.64
CA GLU A 159 -21.54 -8.75 -9.27
C GLU A 159 -22.21 -7.38 -9.36
N HIS A 160 -21.48 -6.35 -8.95
CA HIS A 160 -22.01 -4.99 -8.96
C HIS A 160 -21.75 -4.29 -10.28
N ASP A 161 -22.47 -3.20 -10.54
CA ASP A 161 -22.27 -2.33 -11.69
C ASP A 161 -20.79 -1.93 -11.87
N PRO A 162 -20.35 -1.71 -13.11
CA PRO A 162 -18.96 -1.45 -13.39
C PRO A 162 -18.45 -0.25 -12.62
N PHE A 163 -17.26 -0.40 -12.11
CA PHE A 163 -16.48 0.65 -11.47
C PHE A 163 -16.40 1.87 -12.38
N PRO A 164 -16.53 3.11 -11.89
CA PRO A 164 -16.64 4.31 -12.71
C PRO A 164 -15.30 4.76 -13.32
N SER A 165 -14.70 3.90 -14.15
CA SER A 165 -13.40 4.12 -14.77
C SER A 165 -13.42 3.65 -16.22
N ALA A 166 -12.96 4.48 -17.14
CA ALA A 166 -13.00 4.21 -18.58
C ALA A 166 -11.87 3.28 -19.06
N SER A 167 -10.66 3.39 -18.51
CA SER A 167 -9.52 2.56 -18.89
C SER A 167 -9.54 1.21 -18.19
N TYR A 168 -10.36 1.09 -17.19
CA TYR A 168 -10.59 -0.11 -16.40
C TYR A 168 -11.02 -1.33 -17.24
N ALA A 169 -11.58 -1.12 -18.41
CA ALA A 169 -11.94 -2.17 -19.36
C ALA A 169 -10.79 -3.11 -19.74
N HIS A 170 -9.52 -2.69 -19.61
CA HIS A 170 -8.37 -3.51 -19.98
C HIS A 170 -7.87 -4.45 -18.89
N PHE A 171 -7.82 -4.00 -17.66
CA PHE A 171 -7.32 -4.80 -16.52
C PHE A 171 -8.37 -5.01 -15.45
N GLY A 172 -9.35 -4.18 -15.40
CA GLY A 172 -10.03 -3.85 -14.21
C GLY A 172 -11.41 -4.43 -14.05
N ASN A 173 -12.16 -4.55 -15.08
CA ASN A 173 -13.52 -5.09 -14.97
C ASN A 173 -13.54 -6.46 -14.27
N ARG A 174 -12.50 -7.27 -14.47
CA ARG A 174 -12.37 -8.55 -13.79
C ARG A 174 -11.98 -8.45 -12.32
N ILE A 175 -11.20 -7.44 -11.94
CA ILE A 175 -10.69 -7.32 -10.55
C ILE A 175 -11.76 -6.74 -9.64
N LEU A 176 -12.56 -5.80 -10.11
CA LEU A 176 -13.54 -5.06 -9.30
C LEU A 176 -14.96 -5.59 -9.41
N THR A 177 -15.28 -6.32 -10.45
CA THR A 177 -16.58 -6.97 -10.60
C THR A 177 -16.57 -8.43 -10.17
N THR A 178 -15.39 -8.99 -9.85
CA THR A 178 -15.27 -10.37 -9.37
C THR A 178 -14.98 -10.42 -7.87
N HIS A 179 -15.48 -11.46 -7.22
CA HIS A 179 -15.17 -11.73 -5.82
C HIS A 179 -13.67 -11.91 -5.62
N TYR A 180 -13.12 -11.36 -4.52
CA TYR A 180 -11.76 -11.63 -4.09
C TYR A 180 -11.53 -13.15 -3.97
N ARG A 181 -10.41 -13.63 -4.52
CA ARG A 181 -10.05 -15.07 -4.53
C ARG A 181 -8.58 -15.21 -4.18
N PRO A 182 -8.25 -15.58 -2.95
CA PRO A 182 -6.87 -15.86 -2.56
C PRO A 182 -6.33 -17.10 -3.30
N HIS A 183 -5.06 -17.04 -3.69
CA HIS A 183 -4.37 -18.16 -4.33
C HIS A 183 -4.18 -19.33 -3.35
N LYS A 184 -3.91 -19.00 -2.09
CA LYS A 184 -3.74 -19.94 -0.98
C LYS A 184 -4.71 -19.60 0.15
N PRO A 185 -5.93 -20.15 0.08
CA PRO A 185 -6.96 -19.91 1.09
C PRO A 185 -6.53 -20.20 2.53
N GLU A 186 -5.68 -21.19 2.71
CA GLU A 186 -5.14 -21.61 4.00
C GLU A 186 -4.22 -20.58 4.67
N ASP A 187 -3.57 -19.74 3.89
CA ASP A 187 -2.65 -18.70 4.37
C ASP A 187 -3.37 -17.42 4.81
N VAL A 188 -4.62 -17.20 4.37
CA VAL A 188 -5.37 -15.94 4.62
C VAL A 188 -5.44 -15.53 6.10
N PRO A 189 -5.67 -16.41 7.08
CA PRO A 189 -5.66 -16.02 8.49
C PRO A 189 -4.30 -15.49 8.96
N VAL A 190 -3.20 -16.06 8.45
CA VAL A 190 -1.83 -15.60 8.76
C VAL A 190 -1.57 -14.25 8.10
N GLU A 191 -1.97 -14.07 6.85
CA GLU A 191 -1.85 -12.82 6.11
C GLU A 191 -2.61 -11.68 6.80
N ILE A 192 -3.84 -11.93 7.28
CA ILE A 192 -4.60 -10.96 8.09
C ILE A 192 -3.81 -10.56 9.34
N SER A 193 -3.31 -11.54 10.09
CA SER A 193 -2.55 -11.26 11.32
C SER A 193 -1.30 -10.43 11.06
N LEU A 194 -0.59 -10.67 9.95
CA LEU A 194 0.57 -9.89 9.52
C LEU A 194 0.19 -8.46 9.16
N LEU A 195 -0.87 -8.28 8.37
CA LEU A 195 -1.39 -6.97 7.97
C LEU A 195 -1.92 -6.16 9.17
N GLU A 196 -2.57 -6.81 10.13
CA GLU A 196 -3.03 -6.16 11.36
C GLU A 196 -1.86 -5.67 12.22
N ARG A 197 -0.77 -6.44 12.32
CA ARG A 197 0.46 -6.00 13.00
C ARG A 197 1.10 -4.81 12.27
N LEU A 198 1.16 -4.88 10.94
CA LEU A 198 1.65 -3.77 10.11
C LEU A 198 0.80 -2.53 10.35
N ALA A 199 -0.53 -2.65 10.25
CA ALA A 199 -1.45 -1.53 10.45
C ALA A 199 -1.36 -0.93 11.87
N SER A 200 -1.18 -1.76 12.89
CA SER A 200 -1.02 -1.30 14.28
C SER A 200 0.24 -0.46 14.46
N ARG A 201 1.39 -0.94 13.95
CA ARG A 201 2.66 -0.18 14.00
C ARG A 201 2.62 1.07 13.12
N TRP A 202 1.92 0.98 11.99
CA TRP A 202 1.70 2.13 11.12
C TRP A 202 0.91 3.22 11.83
N GLN A 203 -0.14 2.84 12.55
CA GLN A 203 -0.94 3.75 13.37
C GLN A 203 -0.12 4.39 14.50
N GLU A 204 0.80 3.64 15.13
CA GLU A 204 1.74 4.21 16.12
C GLU A 204 2.63 5.28 15.48
N GLY A 205 3.17 5.00 14.30
CA GLY A 205 3.96 5.97 13.53
C GLY A 205 3.16 7.23 13.16
N LEU A 206 1.88 7.09 12.80
CA LEU A 206 1.00 8.24 12.55
C LEU A 206 0.88 9.13 13.78
N GLY A 207 0.75 8.58 14.98
CA GLY A 207 0.70 9.37 16.22
C GLY A 207 1.97 10.21 16.46
N HIS A 208 3.13 9.70 16.08
CA HIS A 208 4.38 10.49 16.11
C HIS A 208 4.41 11.57 15.03
N LEU A 209 3.92 11.25 13.81
CA LEU A 209 3.90 12.23 12.73
C LEU A 209 2.89 13.35 12.99
N GLU A 210 1.74 13.08 13.60
CA GLU A 210 0.78 14.11 14.05
C GLU A 210 1.43 15.11 15.03
N GLN A 211 2.21 14.60 15.98
CA GLN A 211 2.98 15.45 16.89
C GLN A 211 4.05 16.25 16.15
N ALA A 212 4.75 15.64 15.18
CA ALA A 212 5.72 16.34 14.34
C ALA A 212 5.08 17.49 13.59
N VAL A 213 3.93 17.28 12.96
CA VAL A 213 3.15 18.29 12.22
C VAL A 213 2.73 19.43 13.14
N ALA A 214 2.30 19.13 14.38
CA ALA A 214 1.92 20.16 15.35
C ALA A 214 3.09 21.09 15.72
N LEU A 215 4.32 20.60 15.69
CA LEU A 215 5.55 21.35 15.98
C LEU A 215 6.19 21.98 14.72
N THR A 216 5.66 21.65 13.54
CA THR A 216 6.24 22.13 12.27
C THR A 216 6.00 23.65 12.09
N PRO A 217 7.04 24.42 11.71
CA PRO A 217 6.89 25.83 11.37
C PRO A 217 5.83 26.07 10.30
N GLU A 218 5.09 27.17 10.41
CA GLU A 218 3.96 27.50 9.53
C GLU A 218 4.32 27.44 8.03
N THR A 219 5.51 27.92 7.67
CA THR A 219 6.01 27.95 6.29
C THR A 219 6.24 26.56 5.67
N LYS A 220 6.23 25.50 6.48
CA LYS A 220 6.46 24.10 6.07
C LYS A 220 5.25 23.20 6.34
N ARG A 221 4.24 23.73 7.02
CA ARG A 221 3.10 22.95 7.52
C ARG A 221 2.31 22.26 6.41
N GLU A 222 2.18 22.88 5.25
CA GLU A 222 1.45 22.31 4.13
C GLU A 222 2.05 20.98 3.67
N GLU A 223 3.37 20.92 3.49
CA GLU A 223 4.05 19.67 3.06
C GLU A 223 4.05 18.62 4.18
N ALA A 224 4.16 19.05 5.43
CA ALA A 224 4.04 18.16 6.57
C ALA A 224 2.64 17.54 6.68
N LEU A 225 1.59 18.31 6.42
CA LEU A 225 0.20 17.83 6.34
C LEU A 225 -0.01 16.87 5.17
N ARG A 226 0.61 17.10 4.01
CA ARG A 226 0.57 16.17 2.88
C ARG A 226 1.21 14.83 3.22
N MET A 227 2.32 14.82 3.94
CA MET A 227 2.94 13.57 4.41
C MET A 227 2.06 12.85 5.43
N LEU A 228 1.43 13.57 6.33
CA LEU A 228 0.46 12.99 7.27
C LEU A 228 -0.73 12.38 6.52
N GLY A 229 -1.29 13.09 5.55
CA GLY A 229 -2.38 12.60 4.69
C GLY A 229 -1.99 11.34 3.91
N LEU A 230 -0.77 11.29 3.36
CA LEU A 230 -0.25 10.08 2.73
C LEU A 230 -0.17 8.90 3.72
N GLY A 231 0.34 9.12 4.92
CA GLY A 231 0.40 8.10 5.95
C GLY A 231 -0.97 7.58 6.36
N GLN A 232 -1.96 8.45 6.51
CA GLN A 232 -3.36 8.10 6.78
C GLN A 232 -3.98 7.32 5.62
N PHE A 233 -3.75 7.75 4.39
CA PHE A 233 -4.25 7.07 3.19
C PHE A 233 -3.69 5.64 3.08
N ILE A 234 -2.40 5.43 3.34
CA ILE A 234 -1.80 4.10 3.38
C ILE A 234 -2.47 3.22 4.43
N LEU A 235 -2.74 3.76 5.63
CA LEU A 235 -3.48 3.02 6.65
C LEU A 235 -4.88 2.61 6.16
N HIS A 236 -5.56 3.47 5.42
CA HIS A 236 -6.87 3.13 4.84
C HIS A 236 -6.76 2.04 3.77
N CYS A 237 -5.71 2.03 2.94
CA CYS A 237 -5.42 0.92 2.02
C CYS A 237 -5.19 -0.41 2.75
N LEU A 238 -4.42 -0.38 3.85
CA LEU A 238 -4.19 -1.56 4.70
C LEU A 238 -5.50 -2.09 5.29
N ARG A 239 -6.34 -1.20 5.83
CA ARG A 239 -7.65 -1.56 6.39
C ARG A 239 -8.56 -2.21 5.34
N THR A 240 -8.70 -1.61 4.17
CA THR A 240 -9.50 -2.20 3.08
C THR A 240 -8.99 -3.58 2.69
N THR A 241 -7.67 -3.79 2.63
CA THR A 241 -7.10 -5.11 2.32
C THR A 241 -7.40 -6.13 3.43
N ILE A 242 -7.27 -5.74 4.69
CA ILE A 242 -7.65 -6.58 5.84
C ILE A 242 -9.14 -6.93 5.78
N HIS A 243 -10.01 -5.93 5.59
CA HIS A 243 -11.46 -6.13 5.49
C HIS A 243 -11.83 -7.03 4.31
N THR A 244 -11.16 -6.91 3.17
CA THR A 244 -11.38 -7.79 2.01
C THR A 244 -11.11 -9.25 2.34
N LYS A 245 -10.01 -9.53 3.05
CA LYS A 245 -9.64 -10.89 3.47
C LYS A 245 -10.58 -11.44 4.55
N GLN A 246 -10.95 -10.63 5.53
CA GLN A 246 -11.92 -10.98 6.57
C GLN A 246 -13.31 -11.22 5.96
N TRP A 247 -13.74 -10.37 5.02
CA TRP A 247 -14.98 -10.52 4.26
C TRP A 247 -15.03 -11.85 3.50
N TRP A 248 -13.93 -12.19 2.85
CA TRP A 248 -13.82 -13.47 2.15
C TRP A 248 -13.95 -14.64 3.11
N LEU A 249 -13.25 -14.66 4.24
CA LEU A 249 -13.34 -15.72 5.25
C LEU A 249 -14.76 -15.88 5.81
N LEU A 250 -15.40 -14.76 6.16
CA LEU A 250 -16.78 -14.77 6.67
C LEU A 250 -17.74 -15.35 5.65
N LYS A 251 -17.59 -15.00 4.37
CA LYS A 251 -18.40 -15.56 3.30
C LYS A 251 -18.20 -17.08 3.13
N GLN A 252 -16.94 -17.57 3.19
CA GLN A 252 -16.70 -19.02 3.15
C GLN A 252 -17.41 -19.71 4.31
N ARG A 253 -17.25 -19.21 5.54
CA ARG A 253 -17.95 -19.75 6.71
C ARG A 253 -19.47 -19.70 6.55
N LEU A 254 -20.04 -18.61 6.05
CA LEU A 254 -21.48 -18.45 5.84
C LEU A 254 -22.04 -19.48 4.86
N PHE A 255 -21.36 -19.70 3.73
CA PHE A 255 -21.86 -20.58 2.67
C PHE A 255 -21.70 -22.08 3.01
N GLU A 256 -20.83 -22.42 3.96
CA GLU A 256 -20.67 -23.79 4.48
C GLU A 256 -21.58 -24.07 5.70
N GLU A 257 -22.08 -23.00 6.35
CA GLU A 257 -22.86 -23.12 7.59
C GLU A 257 -24.26 -23.68 7.33
N LYS A 258 -24.66 -24.65 8.15
CA LYS A 258 -25.99 -25.32 8.05
C LYS A 258 -26.95 -24.90 9.16
N GLU A 259 -26.41 -24.40 10.27
CA GLU A 259 -27.21 -24.01 11.41
C GLU A 259 -27.67 -22.55 11.25
N THR A 260 -28.97 -22.33 11.14
CA THR A 260 -29.57 -21.01 10.89
C THR A 260 -29.10 -19.95 11.92
N GLN A 261 -28.99 -20.33 13.21
CA GLN A 261 -28.56 -19.37 14.23
C GLN A 261 -27.09 -18.95 14.03
N GLN A 262 -26.21 -19.88 13.65
CA GLN A 262 -24.80 -19.60 13.38
C GLN A 262 -24.67 -18.77 12.10
N ALA A 263 -25.42 -19.09 11.04
CA ALA A 263 -25.45 -18.31 9.81
C ALA A 263 -25.87 -16.84 10.08
N ARG A 264 -26.86 -16.62 10.96
CA ARG A 264 -27.28 -15.26 11.36
C ARG A 264 -26.18 -14.52 12.12
N ALA A 265 -25.43 -15.19 13.00
CA ALA A 265 -24.31 -14.60 13.69
C ALA A 265 -23.19 -14.17 12.72
N ILE A 266 -22.87 -15.02 11.72
CA ILE A 266 -21.90 -14.66 10.67
C ILE A 266 -22.39 -13.45 9.83
N LEU A 267 -23.69 -13.35 9.55
CA LEU A 267 -24.24 -12.18 8.87
C LEU A 267 -24.12 -10.90 9.73
N ASP A 268 -24.23 -11.00 11.05
CA ASP A 268 -23.99 -9.85 11.94
C ASP A 268 -22.52 -9.42 11.92
N GLU A 269 -21.56 -10.37 11.87
CA GLU A 269 -20.14 -10.09 11.67
C GLU A 269 -19.89 -9.41 10.32
N LEU A 270 -20.52 -9.87 9.23
CA LEU A 270 -20.42 -9.25 7.90
C LEU A 270 -20.99 -7.82 7.88
N VAL A 271 -22.13 -7.58 8.53
CA VAL A 271 -22.70 -6.23 8.66
C VAL A 271 -21.74 -5.30 9.39
N ALA A 272 -21.19 -5.74 10.53
CA ALA A 272 -20.25 -4.92 11.30
C ALA A 272 -18.98 -4.58 10.49
N LEU A 273 -18.45 -5.55 9.75
CA LEU A 273 -17.29 -5.37 8.88
C LEU A 273 -17.59 -4.43 7.70
N GLY A 274 -18.77 -4.56 7.09
CA GLY A 274 -19.24 -3.69 6.01
C GLY A 274 -19.39 -2.24 6.46
N GLU A 275 -19.96 -2.01 7.65
CA GLU A 275 -20.05 -0.65 8.23
C GLU A 275 -18.67 -0.05 8.53
N ALA A 276 -17.72 -0.85 9.01
CA ALA A 276 -16.35 -0.41 9.22
C ALA A 276 -15.69 -0.01 7.89
N GLU A 277 -15.96 -0.74 6.81
CA GLU A 277 -15.43 -0.42 5.48
C GLU A 277 -16.08 0.84 4.89
N VAL A 278 -17.37 1.05 5.08
CA VAL A 278 -18.04 2.31 4.72
C VAL A 278 -17.41 3.50 5.45
N ALA A 279 -17.15 3.35 6.74
CA ALA A 279 -16.50 4.40 7.53
C ALA A 279 -15.07 4.67 7.04
N ASN A 280 -14.32 3.62 6.65
CA ASN A 280 -12.97 3.75 6.08
C ASN A 280 -13.00 4.53 4.75
N ALA A 281 -13.94 4.20 3.85
CA ALA A 281 -14.12 4.89 2.58
C ALA A 281 -14.51 6.38 2.80
N GLN A 282 -15.45 6.66 3.69
CA GLN A 282 -15.85 8.03 4.04
C GLN A 282 -14.69 8.86 4.60
N ALA A 283 -13.90 8.28 5.49
CA ALA A 283 -12.73 8.94 6.07
C ALA A 283 -11.60 9.19 5.04
N THR A 284 -11.61 8.50 3.91
CA THR A 284 -10.63 8.67 2.84
C THR A 284 -10.93 9.87 1.94
N ILE A 285 -12.21 10.26 1.78
CA ILE A 285 -12.61 11.34 0.88
C ILE A 285 -11.81 12.63 1.11
N PRO A 286 -11.73 13.19 2.33
CA PRO A 286 -10.98 14.43 2.53
C PRO A 286 -9.49 14.32 2.22
N LEU A 287 -8.89 13.13 2.30
CA LEU A 287 -7.48 12.92 1.98
C LEU A 287 -7.23 13.06 0.48
N VAL A 288 -8.04 12.41 -0.36
CA VAL A 288 -7.90 12.47 -1.82
C VAL A 288 -8.31 13.83 -2.39
N GLU A 289 -9.15 14.59 -1.70
CA GLU A 289 -9.49 15.98 -2.06
C GLU A 289 -8.37 16.96 -1.71
N ALA A 290 -7.61 16.68 -0.65
CA ALA A 290 -6.49 17.52 -0.22
C ALA A 290 -5.21 17.28 -1.03
N ASP A 291 -4.99 16.07 -1.56
CA ASP A 291 -3.79 15.70 -2.30
C ASP A 291 -4.14 14.84 -3.53
N SER A 292 -4.11 15.46 -4.72
CA SER A 292 -4.43 14.81 -5.99
C SER A 292 -3.44 13.73 -6.44
N ARG A 293 -2.34 13.52 -5.73
CA ARG A 293 -1.41 12.41 -5.97
C ARG A 293 -1.94 11.10 -5.38
N LEU A 294 -2.83 11.17 -4.38
CA LEU A 294 -3.47 10.00 -3.77
C LEU A 294 -4.57 9.44 -4.68
N GLY A 295 -4.68 8.14 -4.73
CA GLY A 295 -5.69 7.45 -5.53
C GLY A 295 -5.34 7.28 -7.01
N TRP A 296 -4.28 7.92 -7.51
CA TRP A 296 -3.78 7.75 -8.87
C TRP A 296 -2.97 6.46 -8.99
N GLU A 297 -3.41 5.54 -9.84
CA GLU A 297 -2.66 4.33 -10.22
C GLU A 297 -2.01 4.57 -11.58
N PRO A 298 -0.67 4.66 -11.65
CA PRO A 298 0.05 5.16 -12.83
C PRO A 298 -0.14 4.35 -14.11
N SER A 299 -0.49 3.05 -14.04
CA SER A 299 -0.72 2.22 -15.22
C SER A 299 -2.17 2.21 -15.69
N MET A 300 -3.05 2.87 -14.96
CA MET A 300 -4.47 2.91 -15.28
C MET A 300 -5.01 4.35 -15.25
N GLU A 301 -5.44 4.81 -14.08
CA GLU A 301 -6.04 6.12 -13.86
C GLU A 301 -6.31 6.37 -12.37
N TYR A 302 -7.12 7.34 -12.03
CA TYR A 302 -7.63 7.46 -10.67
C TYR A 302 -8.49 6.23 -10.33
N MET A 303 -8.06 5.50 -9.30
CA MET A 303 -8.75 4.32 -8.77
C MET A 303 -9.45 4.62 -7.45
N THR A 304 -9.00 5.65 -6.76
CA THR A 304 -9.56 6.08 -5.48
C THR A 304 -9.55 7.61 -5.43
N ASP A 305 -10.55 8.23 -5.99
CA ASP A 305 -10.91 9.62 -5.79
C ASP A 305 -12.30 9.70 -5.14
N ARG A 306 -12.84 10.90 -5.01
CA ARG A 306 -14.18 11.10 -4.43
C ARG A 306 -15.26 10.28 -5.15
N VAL A 307 -15.25 10.26 -6.48
CA VAL A 307 -16.28 9.57 -7.28
C VAL A 307 -16.22 8.06 -7.03
N HIS A 308 -15.03 7.49 -6.99
CA HIS A 308 -14.83 6.06 -6.75
C HIS A 308 -15.17 5.67 -5.31
N LEU A 309 -14.87 6.54 -4.33
CA LEU A 309 -15.22 6.31 -2.93
C LEU A 309 -16.72 6.41 -2.70
N GLU A 310 -17.42 7.38 -3.30
CA GLU A 310 -18.87 7.48 -3.26
C GLU A 310 -19.54 6.25 -3.90
N TRP A 311 -19.05 5.82 -5.06
CA TRP A 311 -19.49 4.55 -5.69
C TRP A 311 -19.29 3.34 -4.77
N LYS A 312 -18.16 3.25 -4.09
CA LYS A 312 -17.88 2.18 -3.12
C LYS A 312 -18.87 2.21 -1.94
N ILE A 313 -19.16 3.39 -1.43
CA ILE A 313 -20.12 3.57 -0.34
C ILE A 313 -21.50 3.10 -0.78
N ASP A 314 -21.96 3.50 -1.96
CA ASP A 314 -23.25 3.09 -2.52
C ASP A 314 -23.30 1.57 -2.74
N GLN A 315 -22.23 0.98 -3.27
CA GLN A 315 -22.11 -0.47 -3.42
C GLN A 315 -22.23 -1.20 -2.08
N MET A 316 -21.52 -0.72 -1.04
CA MET A 316 -21.61 -1.32 0.28
C MET A 316 -23.00 -1.13 0.93
N ARG A 317 -23.65 0.03 0.72
CA ARG A 317 -25.02 0.25 1.20
C ARG A 317 -26.00 -0.72 0.54
N HIS A 318 -25.89 -0.95 -0.76
CA HIS A 318 -26.69 -1.98 -1.42
C HIS A 318 -26.51 -3.37 -0.78
N VAL A 319 -25.28 -3.77 -0.52
CA VAL A 319 -25.01 -5.05 0.15
C VAL A 319 -25.61 -5.12 1.55
N LEU A 320 -25.44 -4.06 2.35
CA LEU A 320 -25.87 -4.02 3.75
C LEU A 320 -27.40 -3.89 3.90
N ASP A 321 -28.02 -3.08 3.05
CA ASP A 321 -29.43 -2.70 3.18
C ASP A 321 -30.36 -3.62 2.35
N GLU A 322 -29.86 -4.31 1.34
CA GLU A 322 -30.66 -5.14 0.44
C GLU A 322 -30.21 -6.61 0.41
N GLU A 323 -28.97 -6.91 0.00
CA GLU A 323 -28.55 -8.31 -0.22
C GLU A 323 -28.47 -9.13 1.09
N ILE A 324 -27.83 -8.62 2.13
CA ILE A 324 -27.73 -9.33 3.41
C ILE A 324 -29.09 -9.49 4.08
N PRO A 325 -29.98 -8.48 4.15
CA PRO A 325 -31.36 -8.68 4.63
C PRO A 325 -32.18 -9.69 3.82
N GLU A 326 -32.02 -9.71 2.50
CA GLU A 326 -32.69 -10.72 1.66
C GLU A 326 -32.17 -12.14 1.97
N TYR A 327 -30.87 -12.31 2.03
CA TYR A 327 -30.26 -13.60 2.40
C TYR A 327 -30.74 -14.06 3.79
N ARG A 328 -30.82 -13.14 4.76
CA ARG A 328 -31.30 -13.42 6.10
C ARG A 328 -32.77 -13.88 6.12
N ARG A 329 -33.64 -13.35 5.24
CA ARG A 329 -35.04 -13.82 5.07
C ARG A 329 -35.09 -15.24 4.52
N GLN A 330 -34.19 -15.59 3.61
CA GLN A 330 -34.12 -16.92 3.01
C GLN A 330 -33.66 -18.02 3.97
N LEU A 331 -32.95 -17.66 5.03
CA LEU A 331 -32.53 -18.61 6.08
C LEU A 331 -33.71 -19.09 6.98
N GLY A 332 -34.86 -18.45 6.91
CA GLY A 332 -36.04 -18.78 7.68
C GLY A 332 -36.15 -18.06 9.01
#